data_71fc5fb92202437c5bdd94b55efab931
#
_entry.id   71fc5fb92202437c5bdd94b55efab931
#
_cell.length_a   1.000
_cell.length_b   1.000
_cell.length_c   1.000
_cell.angle_alpha   90.00
_cell.angle_beta   90.00
_cell.angle_gamma   90.00
#
_symmetry.space_group_name_H-M   'P 1'
#
loop_
_entity.id
_entity.type
_entity.pdbx_description
1 polymer ?
#
loop_
_entity_poly.entity_id
_entity_poly.type
_entity_poly.pdbx_seq_one_letter_code
_entity_poly.pdbx_strand_id
1 'polypeptide(L)'
;MFVKVCGIKSLEELGMVERYADATGVVVECESKRRIPLEKAREIIEQAKIPVFVVSTLSSFDAWAGVVDATGATHVQIHTDSIEPEVVERIRSEFGVFVMKAFRVPRESENPEEDAEKLIRRIGQFEVDRVLLDTGKGSGLTHDHRVSRIVAREVDIVLAGGLNPDNVREVVKFVKPFGVDVSSGVERDGRKSEELVRMFVGRVCGMGDGNES
;
A
#
# COMPACT_ATOMS: atom_id res chain seq x y z
N MET A 1 2.70 14.35 4.31
CA MET A 1 2.22 13.35 3.33
C MET A 1 2.31 11.99 3.97
N PHE A 2 1.29 11.14 3.87
CA PHE A 2 1.29 9.79 4.45
C PHE A 2 2.28 8.88 3.74
N VAL A 3 3.10 8.14 4.50
CA VAL A 3 4.09 7.19 3.97
C VAL A 3 3.89 5.82 4.61
N LYS A 4 3.69 4.81 3.78
CA LYS A 4 3.61 3.40 4.20
C LYS A 4 4.79 2.62 3.61
N VAL A 5 5.43 1.77 4.43
CA VAL A 5 6.46 0.82 3.98
C VAL A 5 5.92 -0.59 4.13
N CYS A 6 5.61 -1.24 3.02
CA CYS A 6 4.89 -2.50 2.98
C CYS A 6 5.80 -3.73 2.87
N GLY A 7 5.37 -4.84 3.45
CA GLY A 7 6.01 -6.15 3.31
C GLY A 7 7.20 -6.34 4.24
N ILE A 8 7.11 -5.87 5.48
CA ILE A 8 8.06 -6.23 6.55
C ILE A 8 7.87 -7.69 6.97
N LYS A 9 8.95 -8.31 7.45
CA LYS A 9 8.96 -9.75 7.78
C LYS A 9 9.47 -10.06 9.18
N SER A 10 9.87 -9.05 9.95
CA SER A 10 10.44 -9.25 11.30
C SER A 10 10.23 -8.04 12.20
N LEU A 11 10.38 -8.25 13.52
CA LEU A 11 10.38 -7.17 14.51
C LEU A 11 11.54 -6.20 14.33
N GLU A 12 12.67 -6.66 13.80
CA GLU A 12 13.81 -5.81 13.45
C GLU A 12 13.41 -4.82 12.35
N GLU A 13 12.75 -5.31 11.28
CA GLU A 13 12.23 -4.44 10.20
C GLU A 13 11.12 -3.52 10.71
N LEU A 14 10.25 -3.99 11.63
CA LEU A 14 9.24 -3.15 12.29
C LEU A 14 9.90 -1.98 13.01
N GLY A 15 10.80 -2.25 13.96
CA GLY A 15 11.46 -1.21 14.76
C GLY A 15 12.27 -0.22 13.92
N MET A 16 12.77 -0.64 12.75
CA MET A 16 13.40 0.24 11.80
C MET A 16 12.37 1.12 11.06
N VAL A 17 11.30 0.54 10.53
CA VAL A 17 10.29 1.26 9.74
C VAL A 17 9.52 2.28 10.59
N GLU A 18 9.22 1.96 11.84
CA GLU A 18 8.51 2.85 12.79
C GLU A 18 9.21 4.20 13.03
N ARG A 19 10.52 4.28 12.77
CA ARG A 19 11.27 5.53 12.91
C ARG A 19 11.04 6.52 11.78
N TYR A 20 10.50 6.06 10.67
CA TYR A 20 10.46 6.83 9.44
C TYR A 20 9.08 6.92 8.78
N ALA A 21 8.22 5.91 8.94
CA ALA A 21 6.97 5.79 8.23
C ALA A 21 5.75 5.92 9.15
N ASP A 22 4.62 6.34 8.58
CA ASP A 22 3.35 6.50 9.29
C ASP A 22 2.61 5.17 9.45
N ALA A 23 2.88 4.19 8.60
CA ALA A 23 2.29 2.86 8.64
C ALA A 23 3.21 1.82 8.00
N THR A 24 2.94 0.56 8.30
CA THR A 24 3.61 -0.57 7.64
C THR A 24 2.61 -1.63 7.18
N GLY A 25 3.09 -2.72 6.59
CA GLY A 25 2.24 -3.83 6.17
C GLY A 25 2.96 -5.16 6.22
N VAL A 26 2.22 -6.20 6.57
CA VAL A 26 2.63 -7.61 6.54
C VAL A 26 1.82 -8.34 5.48
N VAL A 27 2.47 -9.20 4.71
CA VAL A 27 1.82 -9.93 3.61
C VAL A 27 1.53 -11.34 4.07
N VAL A 28 0.25 -11.75 3.96
CA VAL A 28 -0.22 -13.07 4.39
C VAL A 28 -1.11 -13.71 3.32
N GLU A 29 -1.24 -15.03 3.36
CA GLU A 29 -2.20 -15.81 2.56
C GLU A 29 -2.27 -15.41 1.07
N CYS A 30 -1.10 -15.24 0.44
CA CYS A 30 -0.99 -15.00 -0.99
C CYS A 30 0.37 -15.48 -1.54
N GLU A 31 0.50 -15.58 -2.86
CA GLU A 31 1.79 -15.85 -3.51
C GLU A 31 2.68 -14.60 -3.49
N SER A 32 3.57 -14.52 -2.51
CA SER A 32 4.50 -13.41 -2.39
C SER A 32 5.80 -13.86 -1.71
N LYS A 33 6.93 -13.34 -2.19
CA LYS A 33 8.25 -13.50 -1.51
C LYS A 33 8.31 -12.83 -0.14
N ARG A 34 7.31 -11.99 0.18
CA ARG A 34 7.19 -11.26 1.45
C ARG A 34 6.17 -11.89 2.38
N ARG A 35 5.55 -13.00 1.97
CA ARG A 35 4.58 -13.71 2.81
C ARG A 35 5.23 -14.17 4.10
N ILE A 36 4.52 -13.95 5.21
CA ILE A 36 4.83 -14.48 6.54
C ILE A 36 3.66 -15.30 7.09
N PRO A 37 3.89 -16.20 8.05
CA PRO A 37 2.83 -16.91 8.76
C PRO A 37 1.94 -15.96 9.57
N LEU A 38 0.68 -16.35 9.81
CA LEU A 38 -0.29 -15.55 10.56
C LEU A 38 0.16 -15.25 11.99
N GLU A 39 0.79 -16.24 12.66
CA GLU A 39 1.32 -16.10 14.01
C GLU A 39 2.39 -15.00 14.06
N LYS A 40 3.24 -14.93 13.04
CA LYS A 40 4.26 -13.90 12.95
C LYS A 40 3.67 -12.52 12.63
N ALA A 41 2.62 -12.48 11.82
CA ALA A 41 1.87 -11.25 11.56
C ALA A 41 1.24 -10.72 12.85
N ARG A 42 0.64 -11.60 13.67
CA ARG A 42 0.11 -11.26 14.98
C ARG A 42 1.19 -10.70 15.92
N GLU A 43 2.33 -11.37 16.03
CA GLU A 43 3.47 -10.91 16.84
C GLU A 43 3.89 -9.47 16.46
N ILE A 44 3.98 -9.19 15.16
CA ILE A 44 4.31 -7.86 14.65
C ILE A 44 3.22 -6.84 15.00
N ILE A 45 1.95 -7.18 14.84
CA ILE A 45 0.83 -6.29 15.13
C ILE A 45 0.77 -5.94 16.62
N GLU A 46 0.97 -6.92 17.51
CA GLU A 46 0.93 -6.72 18.96
C GLU A 46 2.05 -5.82 19.49
N GLN A 47 3.19 -5.74 18.80
CA GLN A 47 4.34 -4.93 19.20
C GLN A 47 4.43 -3.59 18.47
N ALA A 48 3.64 -3.39 17.43
CA ALA A 48 3.71 -2.19 16.60
C ALA A 48 3.17 -0.94 17.31
N LYS A 49 3.83 0.19 17.09
CA LYS A 49 3.43 1.53 17.55
C LYS A 49 2.75 2.35 16.45
N ILE A 50 2.81 1.86 15.22
CA ILE A 50 2.17 2.45 14.04
C ILE A 50 1.17 1.44 13.46
N PRO A 51 0.17 1.87 12.67
CA PRO A 51 -0.74 0.98 11.99
C PRO A 51 -0.04 -0.08 11.15
N VAL A 52 -0.42 -1.36 11.33
CA VAL A 52 0.06 -2.49 10.53
C VAL A 52 -1.07 -2.99 9.65
N PHE A 53 -0.93 -2.83 8.36
CA PHE A 53 -1.88 -3.37 7.39
C PHE A 53 -1.60 -4.84 7.12
N VAL A 54 -2.59 -5.69 7.35
CA VAL A 54 -2.54 -7.09 6.87
C VAL A 54 -2.93 -7.10 5.40
N VAL A 55 -1.98 -7.46 4.55
CA VAL A 55 -2.11 -7.41 3.09
C VAL A 55 -2.33 -8.81 2.54
N SER A 56 -3.40 -9.00 1.78
CA SER A 56 -3.68 -10.27 1.11
C SER A 56 -4.44 -10.11 -0.20
N THR A 57 -4.46 -11.18 -0.99
CA THR A 57 -5.22 -11.31 -2.25
C THR A 57 -6.51 -12.13 -2.09
N LEU A 58 -6.92 -12.40 -0.86
CA LEU A 58 -8.15 -13.12 -0.55
C LEU A 58 -9.38 -12.38 -1.10
N SER A 59 -10.39 -13.12 -1.57
CA SER A 59 -11.59 -12.58 -2.18
C SER A 59 -12.89 -12.97 -1.50
N SER A 60 -12.86 -13.86 -0.48
CA SER A 60 -14.03 -14.26 0.27
C SER A 60 -14.05 -13.71 1.69
N PHE A 61 -15.25 -13.49 2.22
CA PHE A 61 -15.44 -13.04 3.60
C PHE A 61 -14.85 -14.02 4.61
N ASP A 62 -15.14 -15.32 4.48
CA ASP A 62 -14.70 -16.34 5.46
C ASP A 62 -13.16 -16.44 5.54
N ALA A 63 -12.49 -16.30 4.40
CA ALA A 63 -11.03 -16.29 4.38
C ALA A 63 -10.46 -15.03 5.08
N TRP A 64 -11.06 -13.87 4.89
CA TRP A 64 -10.67 -12.66 5.62
C TRP A 64 -11.01 -12.74 7.11
N ALA A 65 -12.17 -13.34 7.47
CA ALA A 65 -12.54 -13.60 8.86
C ALA A 65 -11.46 -14.40 9.57
N GLY A 66 -11.02 -15.52 8.96
CA GLY A 66 -9.93 -16.32 9.52
C GLY A 66 -8.61 -15.56 9.70
N VAL A 67 -8.28 -14.67 8.76
CA VAL A 67 -7.07 -13.84 8.87
C VAL A 67 -7.19 -12.79 9.96
N VAL A 68 -8.31 -12.07 10.05
CA VAL A 68 -8.54 -11.05 11.08
C VAL A 68 -8.54 -11.67 12.47
N ASP A 69 -9.25 -12.78 12.67
CA ASP A 69 -9.30 -13.51 13.95
C ASP A 69 -7.93 -14.04 14.37
N ALA A 70 -7.17 -14.61 13.43
CA ALA A 70 -5.86 -15.17 13.73
C ALA A 70 -4.79 -14.11 14.05
N THR A 71 -4.89 -12.94 13.43
CA THR A 71 -3.87 -11.89 13.55
C THR A 71 -4.22 -10.76 14.50
N GLY A 72 -5.51 -10.57 14.82
CA GLY A 72 -6.00 -9.40 15.56
C GLY A 72 -5.87 -8.10 14.76
N ALA A 73 -5.90 -8.18 13.42
CA ALA A 73 -5.72 -7.04 12.55
C ALA A 73 -6.80 -5.98 12.76
N THR A 74 -6.39 -4.73 12.92
CA THR A 74 -7.26 -3.54 12.90
C THR A 74 -7.23 -2.80 11.57
N HIS A 75 -6.27 -3.12 10.72
CA HIS A 75 -6.09 -2.53 9.39
C HIS A 75 -5.86 -3.66 8.37
N VAL A 76 -6.64 -3.67 7.31
CA VAL A 76 -6.50 -4.65 6.22
C VAL A 76 -6.26 -3.94 4.89
N GLN A 77 -5.45 -4.56 4.03
CA GLN A 77 -5.26 -4.11 2.66
C GLN A 77 -5.64 -5.22 1.69
N ILE A 78 -6.72 -4.99 0.98
CA ILE A 78 -7.27 -5.94 0.00
C ILE A 78 -6.62 -5.69 -1.35
N HIS A 79 -5.80 -6.64 -1.81
CA HIS A 79 -4.97 -6.49 -3.02
C HIS A 79 -5.39 -7.45 -4.13
N THR A 80 -6.69 -7.53 -4.39
CA THR A 80 -7.27 -8.35 -5.47
C THR A 80 -8.36 -7.59 -6.21
N ASP A 81 -8.53 -7.89 -7.49
CA ASP A 81 -9.60 -7.36 -8.33
C ASP A 81 -10.88 -8.21 -8.28
N SER A 82 -10.78 -9.44 -7.74
CA SER A 82 -11.86 -10.45 -7.75
C SER A 82 -12.73 -10.46 -6.49
N ILE A 83 -12.60 -9.46 -5.61
CA ILE A 83 -13.49 -9.30 -4.45
C ILE A 83 -14.69 -8.43 -4.82
N GLU A 84 -15.88 -8.81 -4.36
CA GLU A 84 -17.10 -8.05 -4.57
C GLU A 84 -17.25 -6.92 -3.53
N PRO A 85 -17.89 -5.80 -3.89
CA PRO A 85 -18.09 -4.66 -2.98
C PRO A 85 -18.77 -5.04 -1.66
N GLU A 86 -19.80 -5.88 -1.71
CA GLU A 86 -20.56 -6.34 -0.56
C GLU A 86 -19.70 -7.15 0.43
N VAL A 87 -18.70 -7.88 -0.08
CA VAL A 87 -17.75 -8.62 0.77
C VAL A 87 -16.83 -7.63 1.50
N VAL A 88 -16.39 -6.57 0.82
CA VAL A 88 -15.54 -5.53 1.41
C VAL A 88 -16.31 -4.77 2.50
N GLU A 89 -17.55 -4.37 2.23
CA GLU A 89 -18.44 -3.73 3.19
C GLU A 89 -18.65 -4.61 4.44
N ARG A 90 -18.89 -5.90 4.24
CA ARG A 90 -19.03 -6.86 5.34
C ARG A 90 -17.77 -6.97 6.19
N ILE A 91 -16.59 -7.08 5.57
CA ILE A 91 -15.31 -7.13 6.29
C ILE A 91 -15.16 -5.88 7.15
N ARG A 92 -15.42 -4.71 6.56
CA ARG A 92 -15.32 -3.42 7.25
C ARG A 92 -16.29 -3.30 8.41
N SER A 93 -17.55 -3.62 8.21
CA SER A 93 -18.63 -3.43 9.21
C SER A 93 -18.60 -4.49 10.30
N GLU A 94 -18.42 -5.78 9.98
CA GLU A 94 -18.48 -6.86 10.97
C GLU A 94 -17.24 -6.90 11.88
N PHE A 95 -16.05 -6.57 11.35
CA PHE A 95 -14.81 -6.55 12.16
C PHE A 95 -14.44 -5.16 12.68
N GLY A 96 -15.06 -4.09 12.19
CA GLY A 96 -14.70 -2.72 12.55
C GLY A 96 -13.27 -2.34 12.15
N VAL A 97 -12.73 -2.97 11.11
CA VAL A 97 -11.37 -2.74 10.63
C VAL A 97 -11.30 -1.60 9.63
N PHE A 98 -10.16 -0.90 9.63
CA PHE A 98 -9.83 0.06 8.57
C PHE A 98 -9.48 -0.69 7.29
N VAL A 99 -10.19 -0.39 6.20
CA VAL A 99 -10.00 -1.07 4.90
C VAL A 99 -9.31 -0.16 3.89
N MET A 100 -8.14 -0.57 3.44
CA MET A 100 -7.48 -0.04 2.24
C MET A 100 -7.69 -1.01 1.08
N LYS A 101 -8.24 -0.56 -0.04
CA LYS A 101 -8.40 -1.40 -1.23
C LYS A 101 -7.48 -0.96 -2.35
N ALA A 102 -6.73 -1.91 -2.91
CA ALA A 102 -5.91 -1.69 -4.09
C ALA A 102 -6.75 -1.78 -5.37
N PHE A 103 -6.53 -0.82 -6.26
CA PHE A 103 -7.08 -0.79 -7.60
C PHE A 103 -5.94 -0.73 -8.61
N ARG A 104 -6.07 -1.52 -9.67
CA ARG A 104 -5.06 -1.58 -10.71
C ARG A 104 -5.17 -0.39 -11.66
N VAL A 105 -4.03 0.22 -11.94
CA VAL A 105 -3.86 1.23 -12.99
C VAL A 105 -3.11 0.59 -14.18
N PRO A 106 -3.51 0.85 -15.44
CA PRO A 106 -2.79 0.34 -16.60
C PRO A 106 -1.34 0.87 -16.64
N ARG A 107 -0.42 0.07 -17.17
CA ARG A 107 0.98 0.49 -17.33
C ARG A 107 1.13 1.63 -18.31
N GLU A 108 0.39 1.56 -19.39
CA GLU A 108 0.30 2.56 -20.45
C GLU A 108 -1.16 2.73 -20.79
N SER A 109 -1.59 3.96 -21.00
CA SER A 109 -2.95 4.32 -21.37
C SER A 109 -2.94 5.11 -22.69
N GLU A 110 -3.74 4.68 -23.64
CA GLU A 110 -3.97 5.44 -24.87
C GLU A 110 -4.91 6.62 -24.62
N ASN A 111 -5.81 6.49 -23.63
CA ASN A 111 -6.75 7.54 -23.23
C ASN A 111 -6.81 7.64 -21.69
N PRO A 112 -5.89 8.39 -21.05
CA PRO A 112 -5.80 8.50 -19.60
C PRO A 112 -7.08 9.05 -18.94
N GLU A 113 -7.80 9.93 -19.60
CA GLU A 113 -9.05 10.51 -19.12
C GLU A 113 -10.14 9.44 -19.01
N GLU A 114 -10.32 8.62 -20.06
CA GLU A 114 -11.32 7.55 -20.08
C GLU A 114 -11.00 6.45 -19.07
N ASP A 115 -9.72 6.06 -18.96
CA ASP A 115 -9.28 5.06 -17.99
C ASP A 115 -9.44 5.55 -16.55
N ALA A 116 -9.16 6.83 -16.30
CA ALA A 116 -9.38 7.44 -14.99
C ALA A 116 -10.87 7.48 -14.63
N GLU A 117 -11.75 7.86 -15.56
CA GLU A 117 -13.20 7.86 -15.33
C GLU A 117 -13.74 6.45 -15.03
N LYS A 118 -13.28 5.43 -15.77
CA LYS A 118 -13.63 4.02 -15.48
C LYS A 118 -13.20 3.62 -14.08
N LEU A 119 -11.98 4.01 -13.70
CA LEU A 119 -11.40 3.70 -12.40
C LEU A 119 -12.14 4.41 -11.26
N ILE A 120 -12.47 5.70 -11.42
CA ILE A 120 -13.26 6.47 -10.44
C ILE A 120 -14.65 5.83 -10.25
N ARG A 121 -15.34 5.48 -11.34
CA ARG A 121 -16.63 4.76 -11.25
C ARG A 121 -16.50 3.42 -10.51
N ARG A 122 -15.41 2.68 -10.75
CA ARG A 122 -15.17 1.42 -10.05
C ARG A 122 -14.86 1.63 -8.56
N ILE A 123 -14.04 2.61 -8.23
CA ILE A 123 -13.74 2.99 -6.84
C ILE A 123 -15.03 3.34 -6.09
N GLY A 124 -15.93 4.10 -6.70
CA GLY A 124 -17.21 4.51 -6.12
C GLY A 124 -18.20 3.36 -5.81
N GLN A 125 -17.91 2.14 -6.25
CA GLN A 125 -18.70 0.94 -5.90
C GLN A 125 -18.30 0.33 -4.55
N PHE A 126 -17.14 0.73 -4.00
CA PHE A 126 -16.59 0.14 -2.78
C PHE A 126 -16.64 1.12 -1.61
N GLU A 127 -17.17 0.68 -0.48
CA GLU A 127 -17.05 1.40 0.78
C GLU A 127 -15.72 1.06 1.47
N VAL A 128 -14.74 1.93 1.29
CA VAL A 128 -13.39 1.76 1.83
C VAL A 128 -12.91 3.03 2.53
N ASP A 129 -12.03 2.86 3.51
CA ASP A 129 -11.46 4.00 4.25
C ASP A 129 -10.30 4.66 3.48
N ARG A 130 -9.64 3.89 2.60
CA ARG A 130 -8.55 4.38 1.76
C ARG A 130 -8.44 3.62 0.43
N VAL A 131 -8.17 4.36 -0.61
CA VAL A 131 -7.88 3.82 -1.95
C VAL A 131 -6.38 3.74 -2.16
N LEU A 132 -5.89 2.60 -2.66
CA LEU A 132 -4.51 2.44 -3.11
C LEU A 132 -4.50 2.21 -4.62
N LEU A 133 -3.67 2.93 -5.35
CA LEU A 133 -3.44 2.71 -6.78
C LEU A 133 -2.10 2.01 -7.01
N ASP A 134 -2.12 0.89 -7.72
CA ASP A 134 -0.93 0.08 -7.99
C ASP A 134 -0.93 -0.46 -9.43
N THR A 135 0.24 -0.78 -9.96
CA THR A 135 0.42 -1.53 -11.23
C THR A 135 -0.07 -2.98 -11.18
N GLY A 136 -0.19 -3.53 -9.98
CA GLY A 136 -0.51 -4.94 -9.71
C GLY A 136 0.71 -5.87 -9.68
N LYS A 137 0.58 -6.96 -8.90
CA LYS A 137 1.51 -8.09 -8.73
C LYS A 137 2.94 -7.78 -8.28
N GLY A 138 3.20 -6.64 -7.61
CA GLY A 138 4.52 -6.35 -7.04
C GLY A 138 5.68 -6.37 -8.07
N SER A 139 5.39 -6.03 -9.31
CA SER A 139 6.32 -6.12 -10.45
C SER A 139 7.51 -5.14 -10.36
N GLY A 140 7.45 -4.18 -9.43
CA GLY A 140 8.46 -3.11 -9.33
C GLY A 140 8.43 -2.12 -10.51
N LEU A 141 7.44 -2.23 -11.39
CA LEU A 141 7.26 -1.34 -12.53
C LEU A 141 6.26 -0.23 -12.18
N THR A 142 6.45 0.94 -12.76
CA THR A 142 5.51 2.05 -12.64
C THR A 142 4.32 1.86 -13.59
N HIS A 143 3.21 2.50 -13.28
CA HIS A 143 2.03 2.59 -14.14
C HIS A 143 1.94 3.98 -14.78
N ASP A 144 0.92 4.19 -15.61
CA ASP A 144 0.68 5.48 -16.23
C ASP A 144 0.21 6.51 -15.18
N HIS A 145 1.13 7.34 -14.72
CA HIS A 145 0.87 8.35 -13.70
C HIS A 145 -0.10 9.45 -14.17
N ARG A 146 -0.39 9.57 -15.49
CA ARG A 146 -1.40 10.51 -15.99
C ARG A 146 -2.78 10.10 -15.49
N VAL A 147 -3.09 8.80 -15.52
CA VAL A 147 -4.33 8.23 -14.97
C VAL A 147 -4.42 8.51 -13.46
N SER A 148 -3.38 8.16 -12.70
CA SER A 148 -3.35 8.38 -11.26
C SER A 148 -3.48 9.85 -10.86
N ARG A 149 -2.91 10.77 -11.65
CA ARG A 149 -3.04 12.22 -11.44
C ARG A 149 -4.49 12.71 -11.61
N ILE A 150 -5.23 12.14 -12.55
CA ILE A 150 -6.64 12.49 -12.76
C ILE A 150 -7.46 11.96 -11.59
N VAL A 151 -7.28 10.69 -11.21
CA VAL A 151 -7.98 10.07 -10.07
C VAL A 151 -7.70 10.82 -8.76
N ALA A 152 -6.45 11.25 -8.53
CA ALA A 152 -6.04 11.96 -7.32
C ALA A 152 -6.70 13.33 -7.11
N ARG A 153 -7.37 13.88 -8.13
CA ARG A 153 -8.15 15.13 -8.01
C ARG A 153 -9.52 14.91 -7.40
N GLU A 154 -10.05 13.70 -7.52
CA GLU A 154 -11.41 13.33 -7.11
C GLU A 154 -11.40 12.44 -5.86
N VAL A 155 -10.31 11.69 -5.64
CA VAL A 155 -10.20 10.69 -4.59
C VAL A 155 -8.87 10.82 -3.86
N ASP A 156 -8.89 10.78 -2.53
CA ASP A 156 -7.68 10.70 -1.71
C ASP A 156 -7.01 9.32 -1.87
N ILE A 157 -5.97 9.24 -2.68
CA ILE A 157 -5.28 8.00 -3.01
C ILE A 157 -3.93 7.85 -2.29
N VAL A 158 -3.58 6.62 -1.97
CA VAL A 158 -2.21 6.19 -1.70
C VAL A 158 -1.63 5.62 -2.99
N LEU A 159 -0.51 6.15 -3.45
CA LEU A 159 0.13 5.73 -4.69
C LEU A 159 1.18 4.66 -4.41
N ALA A 160 1.08 3.53 -5.10
CA ALA A 160 2.03 2.42 -5.06
C ALA A 160 2.53 2.05 -6.46
N GLY A 161 3.35 1.02 -6.56
CA GLY A 161 3.85 0.48 -7.82
C GLY A 161 5.13 1.13 -8.31
N GLY A 162 6.26 0.41 -8.19
CA GLY A 162 7.56 0.81 -8.71
C GLY A 162 8.21 2.04 -8.08
N LEU A 163 7.65 2.55 -6.97
CA LEU A 163 8.23 3.67 -6.25
C LEU A 163 9.55 3.27 -5.57
N ASN A 164 10.52 4.18 -5.61
CA ASN A 164 11.83 4.05 -4.98
C ASN A 164 12.39 5.45 -4.67
N PRO A 165 13.54 5.57 -3.96
CA PRO A 165 14.13 6.86 -3.65
C PRO A 165 14.39 7.74 -4.88
N ASP A 166 14.73 7.15 -6.04
CA ASP A 166 15.15 7.93 -7.21
C ASP A 166 13.98 8.58 -7.97
N ASN A 167 12.78 7.98 -7.90
CA ASN A 167 11.63 8.46 -8.66
C ASN A 167 10.52 9.11 -7.81
N VAL A 168 10.43 8.81 -6.51
CA VAL A 168 9.27 9.18 -5.69
C VAL A 168 9.02 10.70 -5.66
N ARG A 169 10.07 11.52 -5.62
CA ARG A 169 9.94 12.98 -5.56
C ARG A 169 9.18 13.54 -6.78
N GLU A 170 9.59 13.14 -7.97
CA GLU A 170 8.98 13.61 -9.21
C GLU A 170 7.57 13.06 -9.38
N VAL A 171 7.36 11.80 -9.01
CA VAL A 171 6.04 11.16 -9.04
C VAL A 171 5.06 11.88 -8.10
N VAL A 172 5.47 12.15 -6.86
CA VAL A 172 4.64 12.88 -5.88
C VAL A 172 4.31 14.29 -6.37
N LYS A 173 5.28 15.03 -6.91
CA LYS A 173 5.04 16.37 -7.49
C LYS A 173 4.04 16.34 -8.64
N PHE A 174 4.10 15.30 -9.47
CA PHE A 174 3.24 15.16 -10.63
C PHE A 174 1.83 14.71 -10.27
N VAL A 175 1.69 13.64 -9.47
CA VAL A 175 0.39 13.03 -9.13
C VAL A 175 -0.33 13.78 -8.02
N LYS A 176 0.40 14.29 -7.04
CA LYS A 176 -0.09 14.93 -5.81
C LYS A 176 -1.04 14.01 -5.01
N PRO A 177 -0.62 12.78 -4.67
CA PRO A 177 -1.44 11.85 -3.91
C PRO A 177 -1.56 12.27 -2.44
N PHE A 178 -2.54 11.70 -1.73
CA PHE A 178 -2.62 11.78 -0.26
C PHE A 178 -1.39 11.18 0.41
N GLY A 179 -0.93 10.05 -0.09
CA GLY A 179 0.24 9.34 0.43
C GLY A 179 0.87 8.39 -0.59
N VAL A 180 1.93 7.72 -0.15
CA VAL A 180 2.67 6.75 -0.95
C VAL A 180 2.86 5.45 -0.18
N ASP A 181 2.90 4.33 -0.92
CA ASP A 181 3.21 3.00 -0.40
C ASP A 181 4.38 2.40 -1.17
N VAL A 182 5.43 2.00 -0.47
CA VAL A 182 6.63 1.43 -1.05
C VAL A 182 6.93 0.05 -0.48
N SER A 183 7.37 -0.87 -1.34
CA SER A 183 7.80 -2.20 -0.91
C SER A 183 9.18 -2.55 -1.44
N SER A 184 9.30 -3.05 -2.68
CA SER A 184 10.59 -3.47 -3.26
C SER A 184 11.60 -2.35 -3.44
N GLY A 185 11.14 -1.12 -3.68
CA GLY A 185 12.02 0.03 -3.92
C GLY A 185 12.89 0.44 -2.72
N VAL A 186 12.64 -0.13 -1.54
CA VAL A 186 13.43 0.10 -0.32
C VAL A 186 14.02 -1.21 0.24
N GLU A 187 14.22 -2.21 -0.63
CA GLU A 187 14.80 -3.51 -0.29
C GLU A 187 16.22 -3.67 -0.86
N ARG A 188 17.09 -4.33 -0.08
CA ARG A 188 18.35 -4.93 -0.51
C ARG A 188 18.31 -6.42 -0.11
N ASP A 189 18.63 -7.31 -1.01
CA ASP A 189 18.65 -8.77 -0.80
C ASP A 189 17.36 -9.31 -0.16
N GLY A 190 16.21 -8.75 -0.56
CA GLY A 190 14.90 -9.17 -0.08
C GLY A 190 14.56 -8.77 1.36
N ARG A 191 15.30 -7.82 1.95
CA ARG A 191 15.04 -7.20 3.25
C ARG A 191 14.92 -5.69 3.14
N LYS A 192 14.16 -5.07 4.05
CA LYS A 192 14.09 -3.61 4.12
C LYS A 192 15.45 -3.03 4.51
N SER A 193 15.92 -2.07 3.72
CA SER A 193 17.16 -1.34 3.96
C SER A 193 16.86 -0.01 4.65
N GLU A 194 17.40 0.20 5.84
CA GLU A 194 17.21 1.46 6.58
C GLU A 194 17.64 2.68 5.78
N GLU A 195 18.78 2.57 5.09
CA GLU A 195 19.28 3.63 4.23
C GLU A 195 18.26 4.01 3.15
N LEU A 196 17.71 3.00 2.42
CA LEU A 196 16.73 3.25 1.36
C LEU A 196 15.40 3.76 1.91
N VAL A 197 14.94 3.26 3.06
CA VAL A 197 13.72 3.75 3.71
C VAL A 197 13.89 5.23 4.09
N ARG A 198 15.02 5.57 4.74
CA ARG A 198 15.32 6.96 5.12
C ARG A 198 15.41 7.88 3.91
N MET A 199 16.10 7.44 2.85
CA MET A 199 16.19 8.22 1.60
C MET A 199 14.82 8.43 0.96
N PHE A 200 14.00 7.38 0.89
CA PHE A 200 12.65 7.45 0.33
C PHE A 200 11.80 8.46 1.09
N VAL A 201 11.71 8.33 2.40
CA VAL A 201 10.93 9.23 3.26
C VAL A 201 11.44 10.67 3.18
N GLY A 202 12.75 10.86 3.21
CA GLY A 202 13.38 12.18 3.06
C GLY A 202 12.97 12.86 1.74
N ARG A 203 12.92 12.11 0.64
CA ARG A 203 12.51 12.64 -0.67
C ARG A 203 11.02 12.94 -0.77
N VAL A 204 10.17 12.15 -0.10
CA VAL A 204 8.72 12.40 0.00
C VAL A 204 8.45 13.68 0.81
N CYS A 205 9.15 13.87 1.93
CA CYS A 205 8.95 15.01 2.83
C CYS A 205 9.69 16.29 2.43
N GLY A 206 10.46 16.27 1.34
CA GLY A 206 11.25 17.42 0.89
C GLY A 206 12.49 17.72 1.75
N MET A 207 12.91 16.80 2.63
CA MET A 207 14.07 16.94 3.50
C MET A 207 15.41 16.53 2.85
N GLY A 208 15.47 16.40 1.53
CA GLY A 208 16.58 15.79 0.81
C GLY A 208 17.54 16.72 0.08
N ASP A 209 17.41 18.04 0.17
CA ASP A 209 18.27 18.98 -0.58
C ASP A 209 18.93 20.05 0.30
N GLY A 210 19.31 19.67 1.52
CA GLY A 210 20.19 20.48 2.35
C GLY A 210 21.64 20.01 2.23
N ASN A 211 22.37 20.50 1.27
CA ASN A 211 23.81 20.53 1.02
C ASN A 211 24.26 19.88 -0.30
N GLU A 212 24.11 20.60 -1.37
CA GLU A 212 25.14 20.68 -2.40
C GLU A 212 25.31 22.16 -2.75
N SER A 213 26.22 22.79 -2.06
CA SER A 213 26.87 24.03 -2.43
C SER A 213 28.37 23.86 -2.27
#